data_e1de76826f7722f92d3bf43fc4f15b07
#
_entry.id   e1de76826f7722f92d3bf43fc4f15b07
#
_cell.length_a   1.000
_cell.length_b   1.000
_cell.length_c   1.000
_cell.angle_alpha   90.00
_cell.angle_beta   90.00
_cell.angle_gamma   90.00
#
_symmetry.space_group_name_H-M   'P 1'
#
loop_
_entity.id
_entity.type
_entity.pdbx_description
1 polymer ?
#
loop_
_entity_poly.entity_id
_entity_poly.type
_entity_poly.pdbx_seq_one_letter_code
_entity_poly.pdbx_strand_id
1 'polypeptide(L)'
;MRDRFSGSMVTVAIAAAAVGAAISVPVTRTSAQTPPPYPTAQAGEGRVGAALKTPWGEPDLQGIWTDEFDTPFQRPAKYANQEFFTAAQREELDKQRGALYGSDPRQERGSTIDVGGAYNTVFLTIKHAGARTSLIVDPPDGRIPPQTPAAQRAAADDREFRLALLQSTDACKNKAPACAGGKYDPTPSPRFAEAPPRYHAGNFERFNRSDGPEDDGLADRCLHSGLPDFGSLFGGSYRRIVQTPGGISMFYDLNQGQGWQRNIVMDGSPHLPASIRQWFGDSRGHWEGDTLVVDVTNFSPKTDFQGSREKLHLVERWTRTGPKTLEYEVRIEDPTGWTRAWTVKQEFARQSDEDNRIYYEPRCIEGNLGLPGLLYGRRVEERAFADGRGPDPRTTDSVGGVLSVQSDPLQ
;
A
#
# COMPACT_ATOMS: atom_id res chain seq x y z
N MET A 1 -67.58 -22.76 -25.81
CA MET A 1 -67.10 -22.70 -27.21
C MET A 1 -65.63 -22.98 -27.20
N ARG A 2 -65.31 -24.09 -27.83
CA ARG A 2 -63.91 -24.58 -27.96
C ARG A 2 -63.31 -23.88 -29.17
N ASP A 3 -62.11 -23.45 -29.10
CA ASP A 3 -61.23 -23.41 -30.26
C ASP A 3 -59.78 -23.73 -29.87
N ARG A 4 -59.33 -24.76 -30.52
CA ARG A 4 -57.94 -25.30 -30.47
C ARG A 4 -57.11 -24.51 -31.47
N PHE A 5 -55.93 -24.10 -31.04
CA PHE A 5 -54.83 -23.78 -31.98
C PHE A 5 -53.66 -24.75 -31.79
N SER A 6 -53.51 -25.59 -32.81
CA SER A 6 -52.32 -26.38 -33.07
C SER A 6 -51.20 -25.46 -33.57
N GLY A 7 -50.09 -25.40 -32.91
CA GLY A 7 -48.91 -24.71 -33.39
C GLY A 7 -47.75 -25.69 -33.60
N SER A 8 -47.35 -25.78 -34.84
CA SER A 8 -46.35 -26.64 -35.43
C SER A 8 -44.98 -26.48 -34.80
N MET A 9 -44.36 -27.59 -34.36
CA MET A 9 -42.93 -27.64 -34.03
C MET A 9 -42.11 -27.63 -35.32
N VAL A 10 -41.32 -26.60 -35.51
CA VAL A 10 -40.26 -26.60 -36.52
C VAL A 10 -38.95 -26.95 -35.79
N THR A 11 -38.50 -28.17 -36.01
CA THR A 11 -37.17 -28.63 -35.53
C THR A 11 -36.13 -28.15 -36.53
N VAL A 12 -35.33 -27.16 -36.15
CA VAL A 12 -34.15 -26.75 -36.94
C VAL A 12 -32.95 -27.54 -36.41
N ALA A 13 -32.50 -28.52 -37.17
CA ALA A 13 -31.26 -29.22 -36.93
C ALA A 13 -30.08 -28.35 -37.43
N ILE A 14 -29.30 -27.79 -36.53
CA ILE A 14 -28.04 -27.11 -36.89
C ILE A 14 -26.92 -28.16 -36.82
N ALA A 15 -26.42 -28.55 -37.97
CA ALA A 15 -25.23 -29.36 -38.08
C ALA A 15 -24.00 -28.46 -37.83
N ALA A 16 -23.38 -28.58 -36.66
CA ALA A 16 -22.11 -27.93 -36.36
C ALA A 16 -20.96 -28.80 -36.90
N ALA A 17 -20.40 -28.43 -38.03
CA ALA A 17 -19.14 -28.98 -38.49
C ALA A 17 -17.98 -28.35 -37.66
N ALA A 18 -17.45 -29.09 -36.71
CA ALA A 18 -16.27 -28.71 -35.98
C ALA A 18 -15.03 -28.93 -36.84
N VAL A 19 -14.52 -27.85 -37.46
CA VAL A 19 -13.19 -27.83 -38.02
C VAL A 19 -12.24 -27.46 -36.89
N GLY A 20 -11.65 -28.45 -36.25
CA GLY A 20 -10.58 -28.27 -35.28
C GLY A 20 -9.28 -27.89 -35.93
N ALA A 21 -9.03 -26.61 -36.13
CA ALA A 21 -7.68 -26.11 -36.38
C ALA A 21 -6.98 -25.96 -35.03
N ALA A 22 -6.15 -26.93 -34.66
CA ALA A 22 -5.23 -26.82 -33.54
C ALA A 22 -4.16 -25.77 -33.89
N ILE A 23 -4.38 -24.53 -33.50
CA ILE A 23 -3.34 -23.51 -33.49
C ILE A 23 -2.51 -23.79 -32.26
N SER A 24 -1.44 -24.56 -32.42
CA SER A 24 -0.36 -24.65 -31.43
C SER A 24 0.42 -23.33 -31.44
N VAL A 25 -0.01 -22.38 -30.65
CA VAL A 25 0.83 -21.21 -30.32
C VAL A 25 1.94 -21.71 -29.41
N PRO A 26 3.22 -21.63 -29.83
CA PRO A 26 4.30 -21.94 -28.92
C PRO A 26 4.25 -20.91 -27.79
N VAL A 27 3.87 -21.36 -26.59
CA VAL A 27 4.06 -20.58 -25.37
C VAL A 27 5.58 -20.55 -25.15
N THR A 28 6.22 -19.53 -25.73
CA THR A 28 7.57 -19.17 -25.30
C THR A 28 7.49 -18.85 -23.83
N ARG A 29 7.99 -19.74 -22.99
CA ARG A 29 8.25 -19.41 -21.58
C ARG A 29 9.21 -18.23 -21.61
N THR A 30 8.71 -17.04 -21.33
CA THR A 30 9.55 -15.91 -20.98
C THR A 30 10.24 -16.32 -19.69
N SER A 31 11.48 -16.76 -19.79
CA SER A 31 12.35 -16.90 -18.62
C SER A 31 12.35 -15.54 -17.93
N ALA A 32 12.12 -15.52 -16.62
CA ALA A 32 12.30 -14.31 -15.85
C ALA A 32 13.67 -13.74 -16.21
N GLN A 33 13.69 -12.57 -16.85
CA GLN A 33 14.93 -11.94 -17.21
C GLN A 33 15.70 -11.67 -15.94
N THR A 34 16.90 -12.22 -15.85
CA THR A 34 17.85 -11.79 -14.82
C THR A 34 17.95 -10.27 -14.89
N PRO A 35 17.68 -9.55 -13.78
CA PRO A 35 17.79 -8.10 -13.81
C PRO A 35 19.14 -7.69 -14.38
N PRO A 36 19.20 -6.63 -15.19
CA PRO A 36 20.48 -6.15 -15.71
C PRO A 36 21.41 -5.81 -14.53
N PRO A 37 22.74 -6.00 -14.69
CA PRO A 37 23.68 -5.66 -13.65
C PRO A 37 23.51 -4.20 -13.25
N TYR A 38 23.56 -3.94 -11.94
CA TYR A 38 23.40 -2.62 -11.36
C TYR A 38 24.08 -1.52 -12.14
N PRO A 39 23.43 -0.38 -12.40
CA PRO A 39 24.18 0.85 -12.48
C PRO A 39 24.82 1.01 -11.09
N THR A 40 26.13 0.90 -11.04
CA THR A 40 26.90 1.26 -9.84
C THR A 40 26.57 2.71 -9.52
N ALA A 41 25.68 2.94 -8.55
CA ALA A 41 25.56 4.23 -7.92
C ALA A 41 26.88 4.44 -7.19
N GLN A 42 27.83 5.09 -7.86
CA GLN A 42 29.04 5.57 -7.22
C GLN A 42 28.57 6.64 -6.23
N ALA A 43 28.71 6.33 -4.96
CA ALA A 43 28.67 7.35 -3.93
C ALA A 43 29.77 8.38 -4.29
N GLY A 44 29.37 9.54 -4.81
CA GLY A 44 30.32 10.63 -5.03
C GLY A 44 30.49 11.14 -6.47
N GLU A 45 29.60 10.85 -7.41
CA GLU A 45 29.58 11.63 -8.65
C GLU A 45 28.97 12.99 -8.39
N GLY A 46 29.85 13.97 -8.46
CA GLY A 46 29.54 15.39 -8.25
C GLY A 46 28.36 15.85 -9.11
N ARG A 47 27.68 16.90 -8.63
CA ARG A 47 26.58 17.59 -9.30
C ARG A 47 26.77 17.58 -10.80
N VAL A 48 26.03 16.69 -11.47
CA VAL A 48 26.04 16.56 -12.92
C VAL A 48 25.25 17.74 -13.49
N GLY A 49 25.96 18.65 -14.15
CA GLY A 49 25.40 19.63 -15.08
C GLY A 49 24.28 20.53 -14.55
N ALA A 50 24.05 21.65 -15.23
CA ALA A 50 22.95 22.56 -14.91
C ALA A 50 21.64 21.77 -14.75
N ALA A 51 20.92 21.99 -13.62
CA ALA A 51 19.63 21.35 -13.37
C ALA A 51 18.73 21.49 -14.62
N LEU A 52 18.09 20.41 -15.01
CA LEU A 52 17.11 20.47 -16.09
C LEU A 52 16.04 21.49 -15.72
N LYS A 53 15.74 22.40 -16.62
CA LYS A 53 14.78 23.50 -16.40
C LYS A 53 13.54 23.30 -17.28
N THR A 54 12.41 23.66 -16.73
CA THR A 54 11.17 23.83 -17.51
C THR A 54 11.31 25.02 -18.48
N PRO A 55 10.44 25.14 -19.49
CA PRO A 55 10.46 26.31 -20.40
C PRO A 55 10.28 27.65 -19.70
N TRP A 56 9.72 27.68 -18.49
CA TRP A 56 9.56 28.89 -17.67
C TRP A 56 10.63 29.05 -16.58
N GLY A 57 11.69 28.22 -16.61
CA GLY A 57 12.91 28.43 -15.83
C GLY A 57 12.98 27.76 -14.45
N GLU A 58 11.93 27.10 -13.99
CA GLU A 58 11.96 26.29 -12.75
C GLU A 58 12.71 24.97 -12.93
N PRO A 59 13.21 24.35 -11.84
CA PRO A 59 13.73 22.97 -11.91
C PRO A 59 12.68 22.01 -12.45
N ASP A 60 13.05 21.17 -13.41
CA ASP A 60 12.13 20.22 -14.05
C ASP A 60 12.09 18.88 -13.28
N LEU A 61 11.02 18.68 -12.52
CA LEU A 61 10.72 17.43 -11.83
C LEU A 61 9.74 16.54 -12.61
N GLN A 62 9.29 16.97 -13.80
CA GLN A 62 8.27 16.26 -14.56
C GLN A 62 8.74 14.85 -14.95
N GLY A 63 7.78 13.94 -14.96
CA GLY A 63 8.03 12.57 -15.37
C GLY A 63 7.24 11.55 -14.55
N ILE A 64 7.51 10.29 -14.83
CA ILE A 64 7.03 9.16 -14.03
C ILE A 64 8.23 8.65 -13.25
N TRP A 65 8.07 8.60 -11.95
CA TRP A 65 9.12 8.22 -11.00
C TRP A 65 8.70 6.97 -10.22
N THR A 66 9.62 6.02 -10.04
CA THR A 66 9.37 4.78 -9.32
C THR A 66 10.42 4.53 -8.26
N ASP A 67 10.05 3.80 -7.24
CA ASP A 67 10.97 3.32 -6.22
C ASP A 67 11.60 1.98 -6.67
N GLU A 68 12.73 2.04 -7.32
CA GLU A 68 13.47 0.88 -7.81
C GLU A 68 14.17 0.09 -6.68
N PHE A 69 14.30 0.71 -5.51
CA PHE A 69 15.04 0.15 -4.40
C PHE A 69 14.14 -0.14 -3.22
N ASP A 70 14.31 -1.34 -2.67
CA ASP A 70 13.70 -1.70 -1.41
C ASP A 70 14.72 -1.48 -0.29
N THR A 71 14.48 -0.43 0.45
CA THR A 71 15.24 -0.08 1.64
C THR A 71 14.34 -0.26 2.86
N PRO A 72 14.79 -0.95 3.92
CA PRO A 72 13.98 -1.09 5.12
C PRO A 72 13.51 0.26 5.65
N PHE A 73 12.25 0.36 6.04
CA PHE A 73 11.73 1.60 6.61
C PHE A 73 12.48 1.95 7.89
N GLN A 74 12.63 1.00 8.79
CA GLN A 74 13.49 1.11 9.99
C GLN A 74 14.70 0.20 9.86
N ARG A 75 15.79 0.57 10.50
CA ARG A 75 17.03 -0.24 10.51
C ARG A 75 16.82 -1.55 11.24
N PRO A 76 16.98 -2.71 10.58
CA PRO A 76 16.91 -4.00 11.24
C PRO A 76 17.99 -4.13 12.34
N ALA A 77 17.67 -4.83 13.43
CA ALA A 77 18.57 -4.97 14.58
C ALA A 77 19.94 -5.55 14.20
N LYS A 78 20.00 -6.45 13.21
CA LYS A 78 21.25 -7.03 12.68
C LYS A 78 22.19 -5.99 12.05
N TYR A 79 21.68 -4.82 11.71
CA TYR A 79 22.45 -3.72 11.09
C TYR A 79 22.49 -2.47 12.00
N ALA A 80 22.26 -2.60 13.30
CA ALA A 80 22.10 -1.47 14.23
C ALA A 80 23.23 -0.41 14.13
N ASN A 81 24.45 -0.83 13.85
CA ASN A 81 25.64 0.03 13.75
C ASN A 81 26.12 0.23 12.31
N GLN A 82 25.28 -0.06 11.32
CA GLN A 82 25.66 -0.03 9.92
C GLN A 82 24.67 0.83 9.13
N GLU A 83 25.11 1.97 8.62
CA GLU A 83 24.25 2.90 7.87
C GLU A 83 24.02 2.44 6.42
N PHE A 84 25.03 1.83 5.79
CA PHE A 84 24.98 1.39 4.40
C PHE A 84 25.27 -0.10 4.28
N PHE A 85 24.56 -0.78 3.41
CA PHE A 85 24.90 -2.16 3.02
C PHE A 85 26.22 -2.20 2.24
N THR A 86 27.00 -3.24 2.43
CA THR A 86 28.10 -3.57 1.52
C THR A 86 27.56 -4.10 0.20
N ALA A 87 28.36 -4.08 -0.87
CA ALA A 87 28.00 -4.67 -2.15
C ALA A 87 27.61 -6.15 -2.02
N ALA A 88 28.38 -6.93 -1.26
CA ALA A 88 28.09 -8.35 -1.02
C ALA A 88 26.75 -8.57 -0.27
N GLN A 89 26.43 -7.71 0.70
CA GLN A 89 25.15 -7.80 1.39
C GLN A 89 23.98 -7.49 0.46
N ARG A 90 24.11 -6.49 -0.41
CA ARG A 90 23.08 -6.17 -1.40
C ARG A 90 22.85 -7.29 -2.39
N GLU A 91 23.93 -7.88 -2.91
CA GLU A 91 23.86 -9.04 -3.81
C GLU A 91 23.14 -10.23 -3.15
N GLU A 92 23.46 -10.53 -1.89
CA GLU A 92 22.80 -11.61 -1.15
C GLU A 92 21.31 -11.32 -0.89
N LEU A 93 20.96 -10.08 -0.55
CA LEU A 93 19.56 -9.67 -0.37
C LEU A 93 18.78 -9.78 -1.68
N ASP A 94 19.35 -9.37 -2.79
CA ASP A 94 18.71 -9.51 -4.11
C ASP A 94 18.51 -10.96 -4.51
N LYS A 95 19.49 -11.83 -4.21
CA LYS A 95 19.38 -13.27 -4.44
C LYS A 95 18.24 -13.88 -3.60
N GLN A 96 18.16 -13.51 -2.31
CA GLN A 96 17.09 -13.99 -1.42
C GLN A 96 15.72 -13.53 -1.91
N ARG A 97 15.59 -12.28 -2.38
CA ARG A 97 14.35 -11.76 -2.97
C ARG A 97 14.00 -12.45 -4.27
N GLY A 98 14.95 -12.64 -5.15
CA GLY A 98 14.75 -13.39 -6.39
C GLY A 98 14.24 -14.80 -6.12
N ALA A 99 14.74 -15.47 -5.09
CA ALA A 99 14.27 -16.77 -4.68
C ALA A 99 12.85 -16.74 -4.05
N LEU A 100 12.55 -15.69 -3.25
CA LEU A 100 11.28 -15.56 -2.56
C LEU A 100 10.14 -15.19 -3.52
N TYR A 101 10.36 -14.21 -4.36
CA TYR A 101 9.33 -13.65 -5.25
C TYR A 101 9.39 -14.20 -6.68
N GLY A 102 10.49 -14.85 -7.06
CA GLY A 102 10.70 -15.44 -8.39
C GLY A 102 10.04 -16.81 -8.59
N SER A 103 9.57 -17.46 -7.53
CA SER A 103 8.85 -18.71 -7.60
C SER A 103 7.34 -18.49 -7.77
N ASP A 104 6.67 -19.40 -8.48
CA ASP A 104 5.20 -19.41 -8.51
C ASP A 104 4.71 -20.10 -7.20
N PRO A 105 4.15 -19.35 -6.24
CA PRO A 105 3.69 -19.89 -4.98
C PRO A 105 2.36 -20.67 -5.09
N ARG A 106 1.79 -20.78 -6.28
CA ARG A 106 0.56 -21.53 -6.51
C ARG A 106 0.81 -23.02 -6.36
N GLN A 107 0.31 -23.59 -5.28
CA GLN A 107 0.53 -25.01 -4.99
C GLN A 107 -0.70 -25.88 -5.28
N GLU A 108 -1.88 -25.41 -4.98
CA GLU A 108 -3.10 -26.22 -5.05
C GLU A 108 -4.26 -25.39 -5.62
N ARG A 109 -4.55 -25.62 -6.90
CA ARG A 109 -5.56 -24.83 -7.63
C ARG A 109 -6.93 -24.94 -7.01
N GLY A 110 -7.58 -23.78 -6.81
CA GLY A 110 -8.92 -23.65 -6.23
C GLY A 110 -8.95 -23.60 -4.71
N SER A 111 -7.78 -23.63 -4.05
CA SER A 111 -7.66 -23.42 -2.61
C SER A 111 -7.45 -21.96 -2.27
N THR A 112 -7.61 -21.59 -0.99
CA THR A 112 -7.26 -20.26 -0.47
C THR A 112 -5.77 -19.95 -0.64
N ILE A 113 -4.92 -20.98 -0.65
CA ILE A 113 -3.49 -20.85 -0.90
C ILE A 113 -3.23 -20.48 -2.37
N ASP A 114 -3.99 -21.06 -3.31
CA ASP A 114 -3.90 -20.69 -4.72
C ASP A 114 -4.31 -19.23 -4.96
N VAL A 115 -5.35 -18.76 -4.28
CA VAL A 115 -5.76 -17.36 -4.35
C VAL A 115 -4.68 -16.43 -3.77
N GLY A 116 -4.13 -16.77 -2.60
CA GLY A 116 -3.01 -16.03 -2.00
C GLY A 116 -1.75 -16.04 -2.87
N GLY A 117 -1.46 -17.16 -3.55
CA GLY A 117 -0.33 -17.30 -4.46
C GLY A 117 -0.55 -16.70 -5.85
N ALA A 118 -1.72 -16.11 -6.14
CA ALA A 118 -2.00 -15.45 -7.40
C ALA A 118 -1.15 -14.18 -7.62
N TYR A 119 -0.71 -13.55 -6.54
CA TYR A 119 0.19 -12.40 -6.59
C TYR A 119 1.64 -12.89 -6.76
N ASN A 120 1.94 -13.37 -7.96
CA ASN A 120 3.27 -13.85 -8.34
C ASN A 120 4.09 -12.74 -9.02
N THR A 121 5.25 -13.09 -9.58
CA THR A 121 6.18 -12.16 -10.25
C THR A 121 5.57 -11.29 -11.34
N VAL A 122 4.42 -11.66 -11.90
CA VAL A 122 3.71 -10.83 -12.89
C VAL A 122 3.13 -9.57 -12.23
N PHE A 123 2.72 -9.68 -10.96
CA PHE A 123 2.10 -8.60 -10.20
C PHE A 123 3.07 -7.91 -9.23
N LEU A 124 4.19 -8.56 -8.90
CA LEU A 124 5.18 -8.03 -7.98
C LEU A 124 6.35 -7.42 -8.74
N THR A 125 6.67 -6.19 -8.47
CA THR A 125 7.94 -5.60 -8.92
C THR A 125 9.04 -6.04 -7.95
N ILE A 126 9.96 -6.89 -8.41
CA ILE A 126 11.12 -7.27 -7.61
C ILE A 126 12.07 -6.09 -7.62
N LYS A 127 12.14 -5.42 -6.48
CA LYS A 127 13.05 -4.28 -6.28
C LYS A 127 14.43 -4.78 -5.86
N HIS A 128 15.45 -4.00 -6.20
CA HIS A 128 16.80 -4.24 -5.72
C HIS A 128 16.99 -3.74 -4.29
N ALA A 129 17.91 -4.34 -3.55
CA ALA A 129 18.29 -3.83 -2.23
C ALA A 129 18.88 -2.42 -2.35
N GLY A 130 18.33 -1.48 -1.59
CA GLY A 130 18.84 -0.12 -1.52
C GLY A 130 20.27 -0.04 -0.96
N ALA A 131 20.90 1.12 -1.09
CA ALA A 131 22.22 1.33 -0.52
C ALA A 131 22.19 1.45 1.02
N ARG A 132 21.13 2.03 1.56
CA ARG A 132 20.98 2.29 3.00
C ARG A 132 20.30 1.13 3.72
N THR A 133 20.65 0.94 4.98
CA THR A 133 20.01 -0.07 5.85
C THR A 133 18.69 0.43 6.44
N SER A 134 18.32 1.68 6.21
CA SER A 134 17.05 2.27 6.64
C SER A 134 16.71 3.50 5.79
N LEU A 135 15.40 3.73 5.55
CA LEU A 135 14.91 4.98 4.99
C LEU A 135 15.00 6.12 6.00
N ILE A 136 14.90 5.84 7.32
CA ILE A 136 15.06 6.84 8.38
C ILE A 136 16.53 7.23 8.46
N VAL A 137 16.79 8.54 8.30
CA VAL A 137 18.14 9.13 8.34
C VAL A 137 18.38 9.98 9.58
N ASP A 138 17.33 10.48 10.20
CA ASP A 138 17.33 11.15 11.50
C ASP A 138 16.13 10.65 12.32
N PRO A 139 16.34 10.05 13.47
CA PRO A 139 17.60 9.84 14.19
C PRO A 139 18.58 8.89 13.50
N PRO A 140 19.89 9.00 13.79
CA PRO A 140 20.93 8.22 13.10
C PRO A 140 20.90 6.72 13.39
N ASP A 141 20.17 6.28 14.43
CA ASP A 141 19.90 4.86 14.67
C ASP A 141 18.96 4.24 13.64
N GLY A 142 18.34 5.06 12.78
CA GLY A 142 17.46 4.62 11.72
C GLY A 142 16.10 4.07 12.21
N ARG A 143 15.62 4.54 13.36
CA ARG A 143 14.38 4.09 13.99
C ARG A 143 13.40 5.23 14.22
N ILE A 144 12.11 4.91 14.21
CA ILE A 144 11.07 5.85 14.61
C ILE A 144 11.33 6.25 16.08
N PRO A 145 11.29 7.55 16.41
CA PRO A 145 11.39 8.00 17.80
C PRO A 145 10.31 7.39 18.68
N PRO A 146 10.56 7.26 19.99
CA PRO A 146 9.55 6.75 20.92
C PRO A 146 8.25 7.55 20.84
N GLN A 147 7.16 6.83 20.92
CA GLN A 147 5.83 7.44 21.02
C GLN A 147 5.66 8.18 22.34
N THR A 148 4.86 9.24 22.32
CA THR A 148 4.41 9.91 23.55
C THR A 148 3.54 8.98 24.40
N PRO A 149 3.42 9.23 25.71
CA PRO A 149 2.51 8.45 26.57
C PRO A 149 1.03 8.50 26.09
N ALA A 150 0.62 9.60 25.46
CA ALA A 150 -0.72 9.72 24.90
C ALA A 150 -0.92 8.82 23.67
N ALA A 151 0.04 8.81 22.75
CA ALA A 151 0.02 7.94 21.57
C ALA A 151 0.07 6.45 21.97
N GLN A 152 0.89 6.10 22.95
CA GLN A 152 0.97 4.73 23.47
C GLN A 152 -0.38 4.27 24.06
N ARG A 153 -1.07 5.13 24.84
CA ARG A 153 -2.41 4.81 25.35
C ARG A 153 -3.41 4.60 24.22
N ALA A 154 -3.45 5.52 23.26
CA ALA A 154 -4.35 5.41 22.11
C ALA A 154 -4.11 4.12 21.29
N ALA A 155 -2.85 3.73 21.08
CA ALA A 155 -2.50 2.47 20.41
C ALA A 155 -2.90 1.24 21.26
N ALA A 156 -2.79 1.32 22.59
CA ALA A 156 -3.23 0.27 23.49
C ALA A 156 -4.75 0.09 23.48
N ASP A 157 -5.51 1.20 23.48
CA ASP A 157 -6.97 1.18 23.41
C ASP A 157 -7.46 0.55 22.09
N ASP A 158 -6.85 0.90 20.97
CA ASP A 158 -7.17 0.30 19.67
C ASP A 158 -6.87 -1.21 19.64
N ARG A 159 -5.72 -1.59 20.19
CA ARG A 159 -5.33 -3.00 20.29
C ARG A 159 -6.29 -3.78 21.17
N GLU A 160 -6.64 -3.25 22.33
CA GLU A 160 -7.58 -3.87 23.26
C GLU A 160 -8.94 -4.06 22.59
N PHE A 161 -9.43 -3.06 21.87
CA PHE A 161 -10.67 -3.17 21.10
C PHE A 161 -10.62 -4.30 20.08
N ARG A 162 -9.56 -4.37 19.26
CA ARG A 162 -9.39 -5.43 18.26
C ARG A 162 -9.32 -6.82 18.89
N LEU A 163 -8.56 -6.97 19.98
CA LEU A 163 -8.45 -8.24 20.70
C LEU A 163 -9.76 -8.68 21.34
N ALA A 164 -10.57 -7.74 21.83
CA ALA A 164 -11.89 -8.04 22.35
C ALA A 164 -12.84 -8.60 21.29
N LEU A 165 -12.74 -8.12 20.03
CA LEU A 165 -13.53 -8.67 18.93
C LEU A 165 -13.05 -10.07 18.48
N LEU A 166 -11.83 -10.47 18.83
CA LEU A 166 -11.26 -11.77 18.50
C LEU A 166 -11.39 -12.80 19.63
N GLN A 167 -11.74 -12.39 20.86
CA GLN A 167 -11.65 -13.26 22.04
C GLN A 167 -12.36 -14.60 21.91
N SER A 168 -13.49 -14.65 21.19
CA SER A 168 -14.30 -15.87 21.05
C SER A 168 -13.98 -16.70 19.80
N THR A 169 -12.95 -16.34 19.06
CA THR A 169 -12.57 -17.00 17.79
C THR A 169 -11.50 -18.08 18.01
N ASP A 170 -11.34 -18.93 16.99
CA ASP A 170 -10.26 -19.93 16.96
C ASP A 170 -8.87 -19.27 16.91
N ALA A 171 -8.74 -18.03 16.44
CA ALA A 171 -7.47 -17.30 16.52
C ALA A 171 -6.97 -17.15 17.96
N CYS A 172 -7.85 -16.75 18.90
CA CYS A 172 -7.49 -16.64 20.32
C CYS A 172 -7.41 -17.99 21.00
N LYS A 173 -8.30 -18.93 20.66
CA LYS A 173 -8.29 -20.31 21.18
C LYS A 173 -6.97 -21.03 20.88
N ASN A 174 -6.47 -20.87 19.67
CA ASN A 174 -5.26 -21.52 19.19
C ASN A 174 -3.99 -20.66 19.36
N LYS A 175 -4.10 -19.49 20.00
CA LYS A 175 -2.99 -18.54 20.20
C LYS A 175 -2.31 -18.12 18.88
N ALA A 176 -3.09 -17.94 17.83
CA ALA A 176 -2.59 -17.46 16.55
C ALA A 176 -1.97 -16.05 16.68
N PRO A 177 -1.06 -15.67 15.77
CA PRO A 177 -0.44 -14.33 15.80
C PRO A 177 -1.43 -13.17 15.83
N ALA A 178 -2.58 -13.30 15.15
CA ALA A 178 -3.64 -12.28 15.16
C ALA A 178 -4.19 -11.99 16.57
N CYS A 179 -4.15 -12.98 17.49
CA CYS A 179 -4.57 -12.82 18.88
C CYS A 179 -3.39 -12.67 19.84
N ALA A 180 -2.20 -12.28 19.38
CA ALA A 180 -1.04 -12.14 20.26
C ALA A 180 -1.28 -11.13 21.38
N GLY A 181 -1.20 -11.61 22.64
CA GLY A 181 -1.50 -10.83 23.85
C GLY A 181 -2.98 -10.79 24.25
N GLY A 182 -3.88 -11.36 23.44
CA GLY A 182 -5.29 -11.57 23.80
C GLY A 182 -5.52 -12.83 24.63
N LYS A 183 -6.74 -12.97 25.12
CA LYS A 183 -7.20 -14.16 25.87
C LYS A 183 -8.40 -14.76 25.16
N TYR A 184 -8.48 -16.08 25.17
CA TYR A 184 -9.67 -16.78 24.70
C TYR A 184 -10.80 -16.71 25.74
N ASP A 185 -11.97 -16.32 25.28
CA ASP A 185 -13.25 -16.44 26.00
C ASP A 185 -14.28 -16.93 24.97
N PRO A 186 -14.99 -18.04 25.22
CA PRO A 186 -15.99 -18.54 24.27
C PRO A 186 -17.18 -17.61 24.08
N THR A 187 -17.38 -16.65 25.00
CA THR A 187 -18.46 -15.66 24.91
C THR A 187 -18.03 -14.48 24.06
N PRO A 188 -18.79 -14.12 22.99
CA PRO A 188 -18.51 -12.92 22.21
C PRO A 188 -18.49 -11.68 23.09
N SER A 189 -17.50 -10.82 22.87
CA SER A 189 -17.33 -9.59 23.62
C SER A 189 -18.54 -8.64 23.47
N PRO A 190 -19.00 -7.99 24.53
CA PRO A 190 -20.01 -6.93 24.43
C PRO A 190 -19.53 -5.75 23.56
N ARG A 191 -18.23 -5.59 23.38
CA ARG A 191 -17.64 -4.53 22.55
C ARG A 191 -17.98 -4.63 21.07
N PHE A 192 -18.57 -5.74 20.60
CA PHE A 192 -19.14 -5.80 19.25
C PHE A 192 -20.18 -4.71 18.99
N ALA A 193 -20.91 -4.26 20.02
CA ALA A 193 -21.89 -3.18 19.89
C ALA A 193 -21.30 -1.77 20.07
N GLU A 194 -20.01 -1.66 20.37
CA GLU A 194 -19.35 -0.37 20.61
C GLU A 194 -18.75 0.18 19.32
N ALA A 195 -18.69 1.52 19.21
CA ALA A 195 -17.85 2.17 18.21
C ALA A 195 -16.37 1.93 18.54
N PRO A 196 -15.49 1.79 17.52
CA PRO A 196 -14.07 1.70 17.77
C PRO A 196 -13.57 3.00 18.45
N PRO A 197 -12.51 2.92 19.27
CA PRO A 197 -11.93 4.09 19.94
C PRO A 197 -11.55 5.22 19.01
N ARG A 198 -11.12 4.86 17.80
CA ARG A 198 -10.78 5.78 16.70
C ARG A 198 -11.29 5.23 15.38
N TYR A 199 -11.40 6.09 14.38
CA TYR A 199 -11.67 5.66 13.00
C TYR A 199 -10.63 4.62 12.56
N HIS A 200 -11.11 3.50 12.00
CA HIS A 200 -10.23 2.44 11.53
C HIS A 200 -9.52 2.86 10.24
N ALA A 201 -8.21 3.07 10.34
CA ALA A 201 -7.35 3.50 9.26
C ALA A 201 -6.29 2.44 8.86
N GLY A 202 -6.45 1.20 9.32
CA GLY A 202 -5.60 0.09 8.91
C GLY A 202 -5.72 -0.17 7.41
N ASN A 203 -4.59 -0.36 6.72
CA ASN A 203 -4.63 -0.54 5.27
C ASN A 203 -5.20 -1.90 4.89
N PHE A 204 -4.60 -2.98 5.40
CA PHE A 204 -5.03 -4.37 5.17
C PHE A 204 -5.62 -5.04 6.41
N GLU A 205 -5.64 -4.34 7.54
CA GLU A 205 -6.21 -4.83 8.76
C GLU A 205 -7.73 -4.68 8.73
N ARG A 206 -8.45 -5.64 9.29
CA ARG A 206 -9.90 -5.62 9.46
C ARG A 206 -10.25 -5.81 10.92
N PHE A 207 -11.39 -5.31 11.33
CA PHE A 207 -12.00 -5.77 12.57
C PHE A 207 -12.64 -7.15 12.36
N ASN A 208 -12.73 -7.96 13.39
CA ASN A 208 -13.52 -9.21 13.36
C ASN A 208 -15.03 -8.90 13.39
N ARG A 209 -15.41 -7.92 12.59
CA ARG A 209 -16.75 -7.36 12.45
C ARG A 209 -16.87 -6.75 11.06
N SER A 210 -18.06 -6.75 10.47
CA SER A 210 -18.36 -6.10 9.19
C SER A 210 -19.77 -5.52 9.25
N ASP A 211 -20.02 -4.66 10.26
CA ASP A 211 -21.30 -3.97 10.40
C ASP A 211 -21.45 -2.89 9.34
N GLY A 212 -20.34 -2.27 8.96
CA GLY A 212 -20.25 -1.28 7.91
C GLY A 212 -18.89 -1.30 7.22
N PRO A 213 -18.73 -0.51 6.14
CA PRO A 213 -17.46 -0.44 5.40
C PRO A 213 -16.29 0.06 6.26
N GLU A 214 -16.56 0.79 7.34
CA GLU A 214 -15.54 1.30 8.24
C GLU A 214 -14.89 0.22 9.12
N ASP A 215 -15.44 -0.98 9.17
CA ASP A 215 -14.84 -2.11 9.86
C ASP A 215 -13.77 -2.83 9.01
N ASP A 216 -13.83 -2.62 7.69
CA ASP A 216 -12.87 -3.17 6.72
C ASP A 216 -11.68 -2.22 6.50
N GLY A 217 -10.55 -2.77 6.04
CA GLY A 217 -9.34 -2.00 5.78
C GLY A 217 -9.50 -0.94 4.69
N LEU A 218 -8.64 0.05 4.67
CA LEU A 218 -8.67 1.10 3.64
C LEU A 218 -8.46 0.51 2.25
N ALA A 219 -7.60 -0.51 2.10
CA ALA A 219 -7.35 -1.18 0.82
C ALA A 219 -8.59 -1.92 0.29
N ASP A 220 -9.37 -2.56 1.17
CA ASP A 220 -10.64 -3.23 0.80
C ASP A 220 -11.66 -2.22 0.27
N ARG A 221 -11.55 -0.98 0.69
CA ARG A 221 -12.39 0.15 0.31
C ARG A 221 -11.79 0.97 -0.83
N CYS A 222 -10.69 0.54 -1.42
CA CYS A 222 -9.92 1.27 -2.43
C CYS A 222 -9.51 2.68 -1.96
N LEU A 223 -9.25 2.85 -0.67
CA LEU A 223 -8.78 4.09 -0.07
C LEU A 223 -7.28 4.00 0.23
N HIS A 224 -6.61 5.14 0.21
CA HIS A 224 -5.19 5.27 0.55
C HIS A 224 -5.00 5.70 2.00
N SER A 225 -3.91 5.27 2.63
CA SER A 225 -3.61 5.62 4.04
C SER A 225 -3.20 7.09 4.25
N GLY A 226 -2.89 7.83 3.20
CA GLY A 226 -2.45 9.23 3.27
C GLY A 226 -0.97 9.40 2.92
N LEU A 227 -0.37 10.51 3.35
CA LEU A 227 1.04 10.81 3.20
C LEU A 227 1.75 10.68 4.56
N PRO A 228 3.09 10.54 4.59
CA PRO A 228 3.97 10.31 3.43
C PRO A 228 3.82 8.90 2.87
N ASP A 229 4.11 8.73 1.59
CA ASP A 229 4.09 7.44 0.93
C ASP A 229 5.50 7.03 0.50
N PHE A 230 5.94 5.86 0.97
CA PHE A 230 7.26 5.30 0.69
C PHE A 230 7.20 4.08 -0.22
N GLY A 231 6.06 3.86 -0.83
CA GLY A 231 5.86 2.74 -1.72
C GLY A 231 5.33 1.48 -1.04
N SER A 232 5.14 0.46 -1.83
CA SER A 232 4.57 -0.81 -1.38
C SER A 232 5.29 -1.98 -2.04
N LEU A 233 5.19 -3.13 -1.40
CA LEU A 233 5.71 -4.41 -1.92
C LEU A 233 4.99 -4.87 -3.19
N PHE A 234 3.73 -4.49 -3.37
CA PHE A 234 2.92 -4.93 -4.50
C PHE A 234 3.04 -3.94 -5.65
N GLY A 235 3.75 -4.32 -6.70
CA GLY A 235 3.69 -3.73 -8.02
C GLY A 235 4.09 -2.26 -8.13
N GLY A 236 5.23 -1.83 -7.74
CA GLY A 236 5.83 -0.51 -8.01
C GLY A 236 4.94 0.70 -7.68
N SER A 237 5.38 1.53 -6.79
CA SER A 237 4.74 2.82 -6.56
C SER A 237 5.21 3.81 -7.60
N TYR A 238 4.28 4.25 -8.44
CA TYR A 238 4.56 5.25 -9.46
C TYR A 238 4.08 6.61 -9.00
N ARG A 239 4.90 7.62 -9.25
CA ARG A 239 4.51 9.02 -9.08
C ARG A 239 4.66 9.73 -10.40
N ARG A 240 3.56 10.24 -10.94
CA ARG A 240 3.60 11.13 -12.10
C ARG A 240 3.59 12.57 -11.61
N ILE A 241 4.64 13.30 -11.92
CA ILE A 241 4.77 14.73 -11.61
C ILE A 241 4.50 15.53 -12.87
N VAL A 242 3.56 16.45 -12.79
CA VAL A 242 3.24 17.43 -13.84
C VAL A 242 3.37 18.82 -13.23
N GLN A 243 4.09 19.71 -13.93
CA GLN A 243 4.32 21.09 -13.51
C GLN A 243 3.66 22.08 -14.46
N THR A 244 3.17 23.15 -13.88
CA THR A 244 2.71 24.36 -14.56
C THR A 244 3.36 25.57 -13.89
N PRO A 245 3.36 26.77 -14.50
CA PRO A 245 3.94 27.97 -13.87
C PRO A 245 3.36 28.33 -12.49
N GLY A 246 2.22 27.83 -12.12
CA GLY A 246 1.55 28.18 -10.85
C GLY A 246 1.22 27.00 -9.95
N GLY A 247 1.62 25.78 -10.30
CA GLY A 247 1.28 24.62 -9.50
C GLY A 247 1.93 23.34 -9.96
N ILE A 248 1.96 22.38 -9.05
CA ILE A 248 2.47 21.03 -9.32
C ILE A 248 1.37 20.05 -8.96
N SER A 249 1.11 19.09 -9.87
CA SER A 249 0.21 18.00 -9.63
C SER A 249 1.01 16.69 -9.57
N MET A 250 0.82 15.92 -8.51
CA MET A 250 1.39 14.61 -8.34
C MET A 250 0.28 13.55 -8.36
N PHE A 251 0.38 12.63 -9.28
CA PHE A 251 -0.48 11.46 -9.32
C PHE A 251 0.28 10.27 -8.75
N TYR A 252 -0.28 9.65 -7.73
CA TYR A 252 0.25 8.45 -7.08
C TYR A 252 -0.51 7.24 -7.61
N ASP A 253 0.20 6.33 -8.24
CA ASP A 253 -0.33 5.01 -8.60
C ASP A 253 0.27 4.00 -7.62
N LEU A 254 -0.52 3.65 -6.65
CA LEU A 254 -0.13 2.75 -5.58
C LEU A 254 -0.85 1.44 -5.78
N ASN A 255 -0.11 0.41 -6.17
CA ASN A 255 -0.61 -0.95 -6.24
C ASN A 255 -2.00 -1.14 -6.87
N GLN A 256 -2.10 -1.99 -7.84
CA GLN A 256 -3.37 -2.37 -8.46
C GLN A 256 -4.21 -1.17 -8.92
N GLY A 257 -3.53 -0.04 -9.19
CA GLY A 257 -4.16 1.12 -9.81
C GLY A 257 -5.04 1.97 -8.90
N GLN A 258 -4.78 2.03 -7.61
CA GLN A 258 -5.34 3.08 -6.75
C GLN A 258 -4.68 4.41 -7.08
N GLY A 259 -5.20 5.12 -8.07
CA GLY A 259 -4.66 6.41 -8.47
C GLY A 259 -5.19 7.55 -7.62
N TRP A 260 -4.30 8.33 -7.01
CA TRP A 260 -4.63 9.50 -6.21
C TRP A 260 -3.90 10.71 -6.73
N GLN A 261 -4.62 11.81 -6.84
CA GLN A 261 -4.06 13.09 -7.27
C GLN A 261 -3.90 14.02 -6.08
N ARG A 262 -2.72 14.64 -6.01
CA ARG A 262 -2.37 15.67 -5.06
C ARG A 262 -1.96 16.92 -5.82
N ASN A 263 -2.51 18.07 -5.44
CA ASN A 263 -2.12 19.36 -5.99
C ASN A 263 -1.30 20.14 -4.95
N ILE A 264 -0.17 20.66 -5.37
CA ILE A 264 0.70 21.53 -4.57
C ILE A 264 0.51 22.94 -5.08
N VAL A 265 0.04 23.82 -4.21
CA VAL A 265 -0.19 25.25 -4.52
C VAL A 265 1.12 25.99 -4.37
N MET A 266 1.51 26.71 -5.43
CA MET A 266 2.82 27.39 -5.53
C MET A 266 2.71 28.93 -5.51
N ASP A 267 1.55 29.47 -5.15
CA ASP A 267 1.25 30.91 -5.22
C ASP A 267 1.63 31.71 -3.96
N GLY A 268 2.26 31.05 -2.98
CA GLY A 268 2.65 31.67 -1.71
C GLY A 268 1.48 31.91 -0.75
N SER A 269 0.27 31.45 -1.07
CA SER A 269 -0.88 31.60 -0.17
C SER A 269 -0.71 30.75 1.10
N PRO A 270 -1.27 31.20 2.25
CA PRO A 270 -1.22 30.43 3.48
C PRO A 270 -2.03 29.13 3.38
N HIS A 271 -1.79 28.24 4.30
CA HIS A 271 -2.61 27.03 4.45
C HIS A 271 -4.09 27.37 4.65
N LEU A 272 -4.94 26.45 4.23
CA LEU A 272 -6.37 26.50 4.49
C LEU A 272 -6.62 26.56 6.02
N PRO A 273 -7.76 27.14 6.46
CA PRO A 273 -8.15 27.09 7.86
C PRO A 273 -8.09 25.65 8.42
N ALA A 274 -7.65 25.49 9.65
CA ALA A 274 -7.46 24.18 10.29
C ALA A 274 -8.74 23.33 10.40
N SER A 275 -9.91 23.92 10.19
CA SER A 275 -11.19 23.22 10.11
C SER A 275 -11.40 22.49 8.77
N ILE A 276 -10.65 22.85 7.72
CA ILE A 276 -10.70 22.20 6.41
C ILE A 276 -9.61 21.12 6.38
N ARG A 277 -10.04 19.86 6.42
CA ARG A 277 -9.17 18.70 6.46
C ARG A 277 -9.25 17.94 5.15
N GLN A 278 -8.09 17.50 4.65
CA GLN A 278 -7.98 16.76 3.40
C GLN A 278 -7.30 15.42 3.62
N TRP A 279 -7.58 14.45 2.75
CA TRP A 279 -7.00 13.11 2.85
C TRP A 279 -5.47 13.13 2.71
N PHE A 280 -4.94 13.92 1.75
CA PHE A 280 -3.51 14.13 1.55
C PHE A 280 -2.98 15.40 2.21
N GLY A 281 -3.73 16.00 3.12
CA GLY A 281 -3.38 17.29 3.70
C GLY A 281 -3.48 18.45 2.70
N ASP A 282 -3.25 19.65 3.17
CA ASP A 282 -3.12 20.88 2.38
C ASP A 282 -1.63 21.14 2.09
N SER A 283 -1.25 21.17 0.82
CA SER A 283 0.13 21.21 0.37
C SER A 283 0.47 22.59 -0.18
N ARG A 284 1.46 23.27 0.42
CA ARG A 284 1.98 24.57 -0.02
C ARG A 284 3.44 24.42 -0.39
N GLY A 285 3.78 24.76 -1.64
CA GLY A 285 5.11 24.60 -2.18
C GLY A 285 5.82 25.90 -2.49
N HIS A 286 7.13 25.86 -2.46
CA HIS A 286 8.02 26.90 -2.95
C HIS A 286 9.36 26.30 -3.38
N TRP A 287 10.13 27.07 -4.14
CA TRP A 287 11.45 26.64 -4.59
C TRP A 287 12.56 27.17 -3.66
N GLU A 288 13.46 26.29 -3.25
CA GLU A 288 14.73 26.63 -2.63
C GLU A 288 15.88 26.16 -3.54
N GLY A 289 16.36 27.04 -4.41
CA GLY A 289 17.31 26.67 -5.45
C GLY A 289 16.72 25.64 -6.40
N ASP A 290 17.31 24.44 -6.45
CA ASP A 290 16.84 23.33 -7.30
C ASP A 290 15.95 22.33 -6.56
N THR A 291 15.53 22.65 -5.35
CA THR A 291 14.69 21.80 -4.49
C THR A 291 13.29 22.39 -4.38
N LEU A 292 12.27 21.60 -4.68
CA LEU A 292 10.89 21.88 -4.32
C LEU A 292 10.70 21.55 -2.84
N VAL A 293 10.32 22.54 -2.05
CA VAL A 293 9.94 22.37 -0.64
C VAL A 293 8.44 22.43 -0.53
N VAL A 294 7.83 21.45 0.13
CA VAL A 294 6.38 21.39 0.31
C VAL A 294 6.07 21.24 1.80
N ASP A 295 5.37 22.24 2.33
CA ASP A 295 4.78 22.18 3.66
C ASP A 295 3.39 21.55 3.58
N VAL A 296 3.09 20.57 4.45
CA VAL A 296 1.83 19.81 4.39
C VAL A 296 1.22 19.69 5.77
N THR A 297 0.04 20.23 5.93
CA THR A 297 -0.75 20.20 7.16
C THR A 297 -2.20 19.81 6.88
N ASN A 298 -3.09 19.96 7.86
CA ASN A 298 -4.53 19.77 7.70
C ASN A 298 -4.95 18.38 7.20
N PHE A 299 -4.28 17.34 7.66
CA PHE A 299 -4.67 15.96 7.39
C PHE A 299 -6.02 15.59 7.99
N SER A 300 -6.72 14.67 7.34
CA SER A 300 -7.94 14.08 7.85
C SER A 300 -7.67 13.22 9.09
N PRO A 301 -8.51 13.23 10.13
CA PRO A 301 -8.42 12.27 11.23
C PRO A 301 -8.70 10.82 10.80
N LYS A 302 -9.16 10.61 9.56
CA LYS A 302 -9.40 9.30 8.95
C LYS A 302 -8.18 8.71 8.26
N THR A 303 -7.07 9.44 8.19
CA THR A 303 -5.77 8.91 7.76
C THR A 303 -4.93 8.54 8.98
N ASP A 304 -3.95 7.69 8.79
CA ASP A 304 -3.01 7.31 9.86
C ASP A 304 -1.62 7.08 9.26
N PHE A 305 -0.64 7.71 9.83
CA PHE A 305 0.75 7.41 9.56
C PHE A 305 1.47 7.10 10.87
N GLN A 306 1.76 5.83 11.11
CA GLN A 306 2.46 5.36 12.32
C GLN A 306 1.81 5.86 13.63
N GLY A 307 0.49 5.98 13.65
CA GLY A 307 -0.30 6.47 14.78
C GLY A 307 -0.57 7.98 14.80
N SER A 308 0.08 8.75 13.92
CA SER A 308 -0.21 10.18 13.72
C SER A 308 -1.32 10.38 12.69
N ARG A 309 -2.16 11.39 12.90
CA ARG A 309 -3.35 11.68 12.08
C ARG A 309 -3.47 13.17 11.76
N GLU A 310 -4.50 13.83 12.29
CA GLU A 310 -4.80 15.25 12.00
C GLU A 310 -3.75 16.24 12.52
N LYS A 311 -2.81 15.79 13.36
CA LYS A 311 -1.69 16.59 13.86
C LYS A 311 -0.39 16.35 13.10
N LEU A 312 -0.43 15.47 12.11
CA LEU A 312 0.70 15.22 11.23
C LEU A 312 1.09 16.50 10.50
N HIS A 313 2.37 16.82 10.51
CA HIS A 313 2.98 17.89 9.75
C HIS A 313 4.17 17.32 8.99
N LEU A 314 4.24 17.60 7.70
CA LEU A 314 5.33 17.17 6.84
C LEU A 314 5.99 18.38 6.21
N VAL A 315 7.33 18.35 6.18
CA VAL A 315 8.12 19.25 5.32
C VAL A 315 8.86 18.36 4.35
N GLU A 316 8.41 18.35 3.11
CA GLU A 316 8.97 17.53 2.05
C GLU A 316 9.94 18.31 1.19
N ARG A 317 10.97 17.63 0.71
CA ARG A 317 12.00 18.19 -0.17
C ARG A 317 12.19 17.24 -1.36
N TRP A 318 11.95 17.75 -2.55
CA TRP A 318 12.06 17.01 -3.80
C TRP A 318 13.17 17.62 -4.64
N THR A 319 14.24 16.87 -4.86
CA THR A 319 15.42 17.36 -5.58
C THR A 319 15.79 16.39 -6.69
N ARG A 320 15.83 16.88 -7.91
CA ARG A 320 16.35 16.08 -9.02
C ARG A 320 17.86 16.09 -8.99
N THR A 321 18.46 14.97 -8.56
CA THR A 321 19.91 14.83 -8.37
C THR A 321 20.64 14.37 -9.63
N GLY A 322 19.88 13.90 -10.65
CA GLY A 322 20.44 13.47 -11.93
C GLY A 322 19.37 13.40 -13.02
N PRO A 323 19.76 13.06 -14.25
CA PRO A 323 18.81 12.93 -15.37
C PRO A 323 17.70 11.91 -15.10
N LYS A 324 18.02 10.87 -14.35
CA LYS A 324 17.11 9.75 -14.03
C LYS A 324 16.86 9.56 -12.55
N THR A 325 17.29 10.49 -11.67
CA THR A 325 17.22 10.33 -10.23
C THR A 325 16.51 11.51 -9.58
N LEU A 326 15.53 11.21 -8.73
CA LEU A 326 14.80 12.15 -7.90
C LEU A 326 14.96 11.74 -6.44
N GLU A 327 15.54 12.60 -5.63
CA GLU A 327 15.65 12.44 -4.18
C GLU A 327 14.42 13.04 -3.50
N TYR A 328 13.82 12.28 -2.61
CA TYR A 328 12.76 12.70 -1.72
C TYR A 328 13.24 12.63 -0.28
N GLU A 329 13.18 13.74 0.41
CA GLU A 329 13.42 13.83 1.85
C GLU A 329 12.19 14.41 2.52
N VAL A 330 11.77 13.83 3.63
CA VAL A 330 10.63 14.34 4.39
C VAL A 330 10.92 14.36 5.86
N ARG A 331 10.76 15.53 6.48
CA ARG A 331 10.74 15.72 7.90
C ARG A 331 9.32 15.56 8.40
N ILE A 332 9.14 14.70 9.38
CA ILE A 332 7.86 14.24 9.90
C ILE A 332 7.73 14.71 11.34
N GLU A 333 6.67 15.42 11.64
CA GLU A 333 6.39 15.98 12.97
C GLU A 333 4.99 15.65 13.42
N ASP A 334 4.85 15.24 14.65
CA ASP A 334 3.62 15.26 15.44
C ASP A 334 4.01 15.21 16.92
N PRO A 335 3.98 16.34 17.65
CA PRO A 335 4.34 16.36 19.05
C PRO A 335 3.36 15.60 19.95
N THR A 336 2.20 15.20 19.43
CA THR A 336 1.26 14.32 20.15
C THR A 336 1.54 12.84 19.88
N GLY A 337 2.21 12.52 18.78
CA GLY A 337 2.58 11.17 18.34
C GLY A 337 3.94 10.73 18.87
N TRP A 338 4.98 11.53 18.63
CA TRP A 338 6.37 11.16 18.93
C TRP A 338 7.08 12.19 19.80
N THR A 339 8.13 11.73 20.48
CA THR A 339 8.93 12.55 21.39
C THR A 339 9.79 13.59 20.67
N ARG A 340 10.01 13.43 19.37
CA ARG A 340 10.73 14.38 18.49
C ARG A 340 10.32 14.18 17.03
N ALA A 341 10.60 15.18 16.19
CA ALA A 341 10.55 15.05 14.75
C ALA A 341 11.64 14.08 14.24
N TRP A 342 11.43 13.53 13.05
CA TRP A 342 12.31 12.58 12.41
C TRP A 342 12.28 12.72 10.88
N THR A 343 13.31 12.23 10.20
CA THR A 343 13.49 12.44 8.76
C THR A 343 13.68 11.12 8.03
N VAL A 344 13.00 11.00 6.91
CA VAL A 344 13.10 9.88 5.97
C VAL A 344 13.66 10.39 4.65
N LYS A 345 14.48 9.58 4.00
CA LYS A 345 15.03 9.85 2.68
C LYS A 345 14.88 8.66 1.77
N GLN A 346 14.36 8.88 0.55
CA GLN A 346 14.14 7.87 -0.47
C GLN A 346 14.58 8.40 -1.83
N GLU A 347 15.09 7.51 -2.67
CA GLU A 347 15.47 7.79 -4.05
C GLU A 347 14.48 7.15 -5.02
N PHE A 348 14.11 7.87 -6.07
CA PHE A 348 13.28 7.39 -7.15
C PHE A 348 14.03 7.42 -8.47
N ALA A 349 13.77 6.42 -9.31
CA ALA A 349 14.26 6.37 -10.66
C ALA A 349 13.19 6.85 -11.65
N ARG A 350 13.63 7.54 -12.70
CA ARG A 350 12.74 7.96 -13.78
C ARG A 350 12.40 6.79 -14.70
N GLN A 351 11.12 6.56 -14.93
CA GLN A 351 10.66 5.64 -15.96
C GLN A 351 10.92 6.21 -17.37
N SER A 352 11.25 5.35 -18.31
CA SER A 352 11.21 5.72 -19.72
C SER A 352 9.77 5.83 -20.23
N ASP A 353 9.56 6.57 -21.31
CA ASP A 353 8.23 6.65 -21.92
C ASP A 353 7.79 5.29 -22.49
N GLU A 354 8.73 4.41 -22.82
CA GLU A 354 8.49 3.04 -23.27
C GLU A 354 8.02 2.12 -22.15
N ASP A 355 8.48 2.37 -20.92
CA ASP A 355 8.13 1.60 -19.72
C ASP A 355 6.89 2.12 -19.01
N ASN A 356 6.09 2.94 -19.64
CA ASN A 356 4.91 3.55 -19.02
C ASN A 356 3.92 2.49 -18.53
N ARG A 357 4.17 1.95 -17.33
CA ARG A 357 3.38 0.88 -16.70
C ARG A 357 2.20 1.37 -15.86
N ILE A 358 2.03 2.67 -15.74
CA ILE A 358 1.04 3.30 -14.84
C ILE A 358 -0.42 2.92 -15.17
N TYR A 359 -0.68 2.47 -16.39
CA TYR A 359 -2.03 2.19 -16.89
C TYR A 359 -2.27 0.71 -17.24
N TYR A 360 -1.32 -0.17 -16.95
CA TYR A 360 -1.41 -1.58 -17.36
C TYR A 360 -2.31 -2.42 -16.48
N GLU A 361 -2.52 -2.04 -15.22
CA GLU A 361 -3.27 -2.83 -14.26
C GLU A 361 -4.71 -2.33 -14.07
N PRO A 362 -5.64 -3.23 -13.82
CA PRO A 362 -7.00 -2.85 -13.42
C PRO A 362 -6.97 -2.00 -12.17
N ARG A 363 -7.76 -0.93 -12.16
CA ARG A 363 -7.80 -0.03 -11.01
C ARG A 363 -8.79 -0.53 -9.97
N CYS A 364 -8.38 -0.47 -8.72
CA CYS A 364 -9.29 -0.59 -7.60
C CYS A 364 -10.18 0.67 -7.57
N ILE A 365 -11.47 0.49 -7.56
CA ILE A 365 -12.43 1.60 -7.49
C ILE A 365 -13.41 1.34 -6.37
N GLU A 366 -13.81 2.38 -5.67
CA GLU A 366 -14.92 2.31 -4.74
C GLU A 366 -16.17 1.83 -5.50
N GLY A 367 -16.88 0.86 -4.94
CA GLY A 367 -18.00 0.20 -5.63
C GLY A 367 -17.62 -1.06 -6.43
N ASN A 368 -16.36 -1.53 -6.40
CA ASN A 368 -16.05 -2.89 -6.86
C ASN A 368 -16.84 -3.92 -6.03
N LEU A 369 -16.96 -5.14 -6.55
CA LEU A 369 -17.76 -6.19 -5.90
C LEU A 369 -17.12 -6.77 -4.62
N GLY A 370 -15.87 -6.46 -4.31
CA GLY A 370 -15.16 -6.98 -3.15
C GLY A 370 -15.82 -6.54 -1.84
N LEU A 371 -15.86 -5.23 -1.59
CA LEU A 371 -16.46 -4.67 -0.36
C LEU A 371 -17.95 -5.04 -0.20
N PRO A 372 -18.84 -4.84 -1.21
CA PRO A 372 -20.22 -5.31 -1.10
C PRO A 372 -20.33 -6.81 -0.82
N GLY A 373 -19.43 -7.62 -1.41
CA GLY A 373 -19.38 -9.06 -1.17
C GLY A 373 -19.02 -9.42 0.27
N LEU A 374 -18.05 -8.74 0.86
CA LEU A 374 -17.66 -8.90 2.28
C LEU A 374 -18.84 -8.59 3.21
N LEU A 375 -19.44 -7.41 3.05
CA LEU A 375 -20.58 -6.98 3.87
C LEU A 375 -21.79 -7.90 3.68
N TYR A 376 -22.08 -8.32 2.44
CA TYR A 376 -23.18 -9.25 2.15
C TYR A 376 -22.94 -10.64 2.76
N GLY A 377 -21.71 -11.15 2.66
CA GLY A 377 -21.32 -12.44 3.26
C GLY A 377 -21.61 -12.43 4.76
N ARG A 378 -21.21 -11.37 5.45
CA ARG A 378 -21.49 -11.22 6.88
C ARG A 378 -23.01 -11.23 7.18
N ARG A 379 -23.82 -10.53 6.37
CA ARG A 379 -25.30 -10.56 6.53
C ARG A 379 -25.88 -11.95 6.29
N VAL A 380 -25.30 -12.76 5.41
CA VAL A 380 -25.70 -14.15 5.20
C VAL A 380 -25.42 -15.01 6.42
N GLU A 381 -24.23 -14.88 7.01
CA GLU A 381 -23.84 -15.59 8.23
C GLU A 381 -24.75 -15.24 9.42
N GLU A 382 -25.02 -13.96 9.64
CA GLU A 382 -25.90 -13.48 10.70
C GLU A 382 -27.33 -14.03 10.56
N ARG A 383 -27.87 -14.06 9.33
CA ARG A 383 -29.17 -14.66 9.09
C ARG A 383 -29.15 -16.17 9.32
N ALA A 384 -28.10 -16.86 8.87
CA ALA A 384 -27.98 -18.29 9.12
C ALA A 384 -27.93 -18.61 10.62
N PHE A 385 -27.22 -17.81 11.39
CA PHE A 385 -27.18 -17.93 12.85
C PHE A 385 -28.57 -17.66 13.49
N ALA A 386 -29.22 -16.57 13.11
CA ALA A 386 -30.56 -16.23 13.61
C ALA A 386 -31.61 -17.34 13.33
N ASP A 387 -31.46 -18.04 12.20
CA ASP A 387 -32.29 -19.17 11.80
C ASP A 387 -31.84 -20.51 12.41
N GLY A 388 -30.82 -20.54 13.24
CA GLY A 388 -30.27 -21.77 13.85
C GLY A 388 -29.53 -22.68 12.86
N ARG A 389 -29.12 -22.18 11.70
CA ARG A 389 -28.47 -22.94 10.61
C ARG A 389 -26.96 -22.77 10.55
N GLY A 390 -26.38 -21.92 11.37
CA GLY A 390 -24.94 -21.63 11.38
C GLY A 390 -24.42 -21.23 12.77
N PRO A 391 -23.10 -21.15 12.93
CA PRO A 391 -22.49 -20.65 14.16
C PRO A 391 -22.75 -19.15 14.33
N ASP A 392 -22.56 -18.65 15.54
CA ASP A 392 -22.54 -17.21 15.79
C ASP A 392 -21.36 -16.59 15.03
N PRO A 393 -21.59 -15.68 14.07
CA PRO A 393 -20.51 -15.09 13.27
C PRO A 393 -19.47 -14.34 14.11
N ARG A 394 -19.79 -13.95 15.35
CA ARG A 394 -18.83 -13.32 16.27
C ARG A 394 -17.82 -14.30 16.85
N THR A 395 -18.04 -15.61 16.68
CA THR A 395 -17.12 -16.68 17.08
C THR A 395 -16.25 -17.19 15.94
N THR A 396 -16.49 -16.74 14.71
CA THR A 396 -15.68 -17.08 13.54
C THR A 396 -14.60 -16.02 13.32
N ASP A 397 -13.42 -16.47 12.88
CA ASP A 397 -12.31 -15.57 12.53
C ASP A 397 -12.47 -15.11 11.07
N SER A 398 -12.79 -13.84 10.87
CA SER A 398 -12.85 -13.21 9.55
C SER A 398 -11.56 -12.43 9.20
N VAL A 399 -10.59 -12.37 10.13
CA VAL A 399 -9.35 -11.59 10.02
C VAL A 399 -8.19 -12.44 9.50
N GLY A 400 -8.15 -13.72 9.85
CA GLY A 400 -7.01 -14.61 9.62
C GLY A 400 -6.81 -15.11 8.17
N GLY A 401 -7.69 -14.76 7.24
CA GLY A 401 -7.66 -15.27 5.86
C GLY A 401 -6.87 -14.43 4.86
N VAL A 402 -6.38 -13.25 5.22
CA VAL A 402 -5.79 -12.30 4.28
C VAL A 402 -4.29 -12.26 4.44
N LEU A 403 -3.62 -12.85 3.44
CA LEU A 403 -2.19 -12.70 3.17
C LEU A 403 -1.28 -13.01 4.38
N SER A 404 -0.99 -14.28 4.59
CA SER A 404 0.32 -14.64 5.11
C SER A 404 1.35 -14.19 4.07
N VAL A 405 1.60 -12.89 4.01
CA VAL A 405 2.73 -12.36 3.26
C VAL A 405 3.95 -12.98 3.91
N GLN A 406 4.67 -13.79 3.15
CA GLN A 406 5.96 -14.29 3.58
C GLN A 406 6.78 -13.08 4.02
N SER A 407 7.28 -13.12 5.24
CA SER A 407 8.04 -12.01 5.81
C SER A 407 9.22 -11.67 4.89
N ASP A 408 9.26 -10.44 4.42
CA ASP A 408 10.41 -9.91 3.67
C ASP A 408 11.66 -10.04 4.56
N PRO A 409 12.77 -10.58 4.06
CA PRO A 409 14.01 -10.71 4.81
C PRO A 409 14.58 -9.36 5.30
N LEU A 410 14.02 -8.24 4.83
CA LEU A 410 14.39 -6.88 5.23
C LEU A 410 13.44 -6.25 6.28
N GLN A 411 12.31 -6.89 6.61
CA GLN A 411 11.40 -6.41 7.66
C GLN A 411 11.74 -6.94 9.06
#